data_b929bda3f20d89208a76512a77c84b94
#
_entry.id   b929bda3f20d89208a76512a77c84b94
#
_cell.length_a   1.000
_cell.length_b   1.000
_cell.length_c   1.000
_cell.angle_alpha   90.00
_cell.angle_beta   90.00
_cell.angle_gamma   90.00
#
_symmetry.space_group_name_H-M   'P 1'
#
loop_
_entity.id
_entity.type
_entity.pdbx_description
1 polymer ?
#
loop_
_entity_poly.entity_id
_entity_poly.type
_entity_poly.pdbx_seq_one_letter_code
_entity_poly.pdbx_strand_id
1 'polypeptide(L)'
;MNHKKFFQNAVLLTATGLILRAAGLLLRVLIANVLGEEGMGLYSLTFTVYNLFVTLAQSGIAVAVTRLVAKHLALKQPAEVKGALRACLLWAAVLGGGACLLLFAGSGFLAGRWIGTPDCTLALKTLAFSLPFMTVSGCLSGYFVGRREVKPGCISQLLEQAVRIALVALAVFTVRDGGFAVMLAAIVAANTVSEGVSCLYLAIYCRLRPMGRGAVSPPRGSIRRIALPVAASRYLSTALHTTENMLIPLAIARYSGSYSLGLAQFGALKGMAIPLLFFPASFLNALSSLLVPEVTDTSARADWKATRSIVERALTVTVTLSVMIGGVFLIYGRLLGAVFFQSETVGMMLTVLAPITPFMYMDTIADGLLKGLDRQAKTLRNNTIDSTLRIILIAVTVPFFGIKGFLGVMVFSNVLVASQIGRAHV
;
A
#
# COMPACT_ATOMS: atom_id res chain seq x y z
N MET A 1 17.71 -6.28 26.34
CA MET A 1 16.46 -6.14 25.57
C MET A 1 15.53 -7.28 25.97
N ASN A 2 14.27 -7.03 26.29
CA ASN A 2 13.36 -8.12 26.73
C ASN A 2 12.90 -8.89 25.48
N HIS A 3 13.63 -9.96 25.12
CA HIS A 3 13.38 -10.79 23.93
C HIS A 3 11.92 -11.27 23.82
N LYS A 4 11.29 -11.57 24.97
CA LYS A 4 9.89 -12.00 25.04
C LYS A 4 8.92 -10.92 24.53
N LYS A 5 9.12 -9.64 24.94
CA LYS A 5 8.28 -8.52 24.45
C LYS A 5 8.51 -8.22 22.97
N PHE A 6 9.74 -8.33 22.50
CA PHE A 6 10.06 -8.15 21.08
C PHE A 6 9.35 -9.21 20.22
N PHE A 7 9.46 -10.47 20.60
CA PHE A 7 8.81 -11.57 19.91
C PHE A 7 7.28 -11.45 19.92
N GLN A 8 6.68 -11.10 21.08
CA GLN A 8 5.24 -10.86 21.16
C GLN A 8 4.76 -9.73 20.26
N ASN A 9 5.51 -8.64 20.15
CA ASN A 9 5.19 -7.53 19.27
C ASN A 9 5.28 -7.93 17.79
N ALA A 10 6.29 -8.71 17.41
CA ALA A 10 6.46 -9.23 16.06
C ALA A 10 5.31 -10.16 15.66
N VAL A 11 4.95 -11.11 16.51
CA VAL A 11 3.82 -12.02 16.31
C VAL A 11 2.51 -11.23 16.17
N LEU A 12 2.28 -10.25 17.06
CA LEU A 12 1.06 -9.42 16.99
C LEU A 12 0.97 -8.63 15.67
N LEU A 13 2.05 -7.99 15.24
CA LEU A 13 2.10 -7.25 13.98
C LEU A 13 1.85 -8.17 12.78
N THR A 14 2.47 -9.35 12.77
CA THR A 14 2.30 -10.34 11.69
C THR A 14 0.86 -10.86 11.64
N ALA A 15 0.30 -11.28 12.78
CA ALA A 15 -1.08 -11.78 12.85
C ALA A 15 -2.09 -10.69 12.44
N THR A 16 -1.93 -9.47 12.96
CA THR A 16 -2.76 -8.32 12.56
C THR A 16 -2.66 -8.07 11.05
N GLY A 17 -1.45 -8.07 10.50
CA GLY A 17 -1.23 -7.86 9.07
C GLY A 17 -1.91 -8.91 8.19
N LEU A 18 -1.88 -10.19 8.59
CA LEU A 18 -2.56 -11.29 7.87
C LEU A 18 -4.08 -11.15 7.93
N ILE A 19 -4.63 -10.86 9.12
CA ILE A 19 -6.08 -10.64 9.31
C ILE A 19 -6.56 -9.47 8.43
N LEU A 20 -5.84 -8.34 8.46
CA LEU A 20 -6.19 -7.17 7.66
C LEU A 20 -6.15 -7.43 6.16
N ARG A 21 -5.22 -8.26 5.67
CA ARG A 21 -5.14 -8.61 4.25
C ARG A 21 -6.26 -9.54 3.84
N ALA A 22 -6.61 -10.53 4.67
CA ALA A 22 -7.76 -11.39 4.42
C ALA A 22 -9.07 -10.60 4.39
N ALA A 23 -9.29 -9.76 5.41
CA ALA A 23 -10.45 -8.87 5.50
C ALA A 23 -10.50 -7.85 4.34
N GLY A 24 -9.35 -7.32 3.93
CA GLY A 24 -9.23 -6.42 2.79
C GLY A 24 -9.55 -7.08 1.45
N LEU A 25 -9.16 -8.34 1.26
CA LEU A 25 -9.52 -9.12 0.06
C LEU A 25 -11.03 -9.39 0.02
N LEU A 26 -11.62 -9.85 1.14
CA LEU A 26 -13.07 -10.08 1.23
C LEU A 26 -13.87 -8.81 0.95
N LEU A 27 -13.46 -7.68 1.52
CA LEU A 27 -14.07 -6.39 1.23
C LEU A 27 -13.96 -6.03 -0.25
N ARG A 28 -12.82 -6.28 -0.89
CA ARG A 28 -12.61 -6.02 -2.30
C ARG A 28 -13.47 -6.90 -3.20
N VAL A 29 -13.64 -8.18 -2.84
CA VAL A 29 -14.57 -9.09 -3.52
C VAL A 29 -16.00 -8.56 -3.43
N LEU A 30 -16.44 -8.11 -2.24
CA LEU A 30 -17.76 -7.51 -2.05
C LEU A 30 -17.96 -6.27 -2.94
N ILE A 31 -17.00 -5.35 -2.94
CA ILE A 31 -17.05 -4.12 -3.75
C ILE A 31 -17.07 -4.47 -5.24
N ALA A 32 -16.26 -5.43 -5.67
CA ALA A 32 -16.16 -5.84 -7.07
C ALA A 32 -17.47 -6.45 -7.60
N ASN A 33 -18.13 -7.28 -6.80
CA ASN A 33 -19.42 -7.87 -7.17
C ASN A 33 -20.56 -6.84 -7.23
N VAL A 34 -20.41 -5.70 -6.56
CA VAL A 34 -21.39 -4.60 -6.59
C VAL A 34 -21.12 -3.63 -7.74
N LEU A 35 -19.86 -3.25 -7.96
CA LEU A 35 -19.48 -2.25 -8.95
C LEU A 35 -19.24 -2.84 -10.35
N GLY A 36 -18.99 -4.14 -10.46
CA GLY A 36 -18.56 -4.77 -11.70
C GLY A 36 -17.15 -4.39 -12.13
N GLU A 37 -16.71 -4.86 -13.30
CA GLU A 37 -15.35 -4.65 -13.80
C GLU A 37 -15.05 -3.18 -14.08
N GLU A 38 -15.95 -2.48 -14.78
CA GLU A 38 -15.80 -1.08 -15.13
C GLU A 38 -15.78 -0.19 -13.88
N GLY A 39 -16.73 -0.42 -12.95
CA GLY A 39 -16.79 0.30 -11.70
C GLY A 39 -15.56 0.07 -10.82
N MET A 40 -15.00 -1.14 -10.83
CA MET A 40 -13.71 -1.42 -10.16
C MET A 40 -12.54 -0.71 -10.83
N GLY A 41 -12.61 -0.46 -12.13
CA GLY A 41 -11.65 0.39 -12.84
C GLY A 41 -11.68 1.82 -12.32
N LEU A 42 -12.86 2.43 -12.26
CA LEU A 42 -13.05 3.78 -11.72
C LEU A 42 -12.68 3.88 -10.24
N TYR A 43 -13.07 2.89 -9.43
CA TYR A 43 -12.66 2.79 -8.03
C TYR A 43 -11.13 2.76 -7.90
N SER A 44 -10.44 1.94 -8.69
CA SER A 44 -8.99 1.81 -8.65
C SER A 44 -8.26 3.07 -9.11
N LEU A 45 -8.79 3.79 -10.13
CA LEU A 45 -8.26 5.09 -10.56
C LEU A 45 -8.50 6.17 -9.51
N THR A 46 -9.69 6.21 -8.89
CA THR A 46 -10.00 7.14 -7.79
C THR A 46 -9.03 6.97 -6.65
N PHE A 47 -8.76 5.72 -6.22
CA PHE A 47 -7.76 5.43 -5.20
C PHE A 47 -6.32 5.69 -5.66
N THR A 48 -6.02 5.58 -6.95
CA THR A 48 -4.71 5.96 -7.49
C THR A 48 -4.46 7.46 -7.32
N VAL A 49 -5.42 8.31 -7.67
CA VAL A 49 -5.35 9.76 -7.42
C VAL A 49 -5.27 10.06 -5.93
N TYR A 50 -6.15 9.46 -5.13
CA TYR A 50 -6.14 9.62 -3.68
C TYR A 50 -4.78 9.26 -3.05
N ASN A 51 -4.17 8.14 -3.44
CA ASN A 51 -2.87 7.70 -2.92
C ASN A 51 -1.72 8.68 -3.23
N LEU A 52 -1.80 9.44 -4.32
CA LEU A 52 -0.86 10.52 -4.58
C LEU A 52 -0.94 11.59 -3.47
N PHE A 53 -2.15 12.01 -3.11
CA PHE A 53 -2.37 12.99 -2.02
C PHE A 53 -2.06 12.41 -0.64
N VAL A 54 -2.36 11.14 -0.40
CA VAL A 54 -1.91 10.42 0.81
C VAL A 54 -0.40 10.47 0.95
N THR A 55 0.32 10.22 -0.14
CA THR A 55 1.78 10.27 -0.14
C THR A 55 2.28 11.69 0.16
N LEU A 56 1.67 12.72 -0.42
CA LEU A 56 1.97 14.12 -0.11
C LEU A 56 1.75 14.44 1.38
N ALA A 57 0.65 13.97 1.94
CA ALA A 57 0.25 14.26 3.31
C ALA A 57 1.07 13.50 4.37
N GLN A 58 1.31 12.21 4.17
CA GLN A 58 1.91 11.32 5.18
C GLN A 58 3.43 11.19 5.10
N SER A 59 4.06 11.56 3.98
CA SER A 59 5.44 11.20 3.73
C SER A 59 6.40 11.70 4.80
N GLY A 60 7.09 10.75 5.42
CA GLY A 60 8.14 10.97 6.38
C GLY A 60 7.71 11.33 7.80
N ILE A 61 6.45 11.74 8.05
CA ILE A 61 6.00 12.18 9.39
C ILE A 61 6.06 11.01 10.40
N ALA A 62 5.51 9.86 10.04
CA ALA A 62 5.53 8.68 10.90
C ALA A 62 6.97 8.24 11.23
N VAL A 63 7.88 8.29 10.26
CA VAL A 63 9.30 7.97 10.47
C VAL A 63 9.97 9.02 11.35
N ALA A 64 9.68 10.31 11.14
CA ALA A 64 10.25 11.39 11.93
C ALA A 64 9.84 11.30 13.40
N VAL A 65 8.53 11.13 13.68
CA VAL A 65 8.06 11.00 15.07
C VAL A 65 8.61 9.75 15.74
N THR A 66 8.65 8.60 15.05
CA THR A 66 9.23 7.36 15.58
C THR A 66 10.68 7.55 15.99
N ARG A 67 11.50 8.15 15.13
CA ARG A 67 12.93 8.39 15.40
C ARG A 67 13.14 9.41 16.53
N LEU A 68 12.41 10.52 16.54
CA LEU A 68 12.52 11.55 17.58
C LEU A 68 12.08 11.01 18.94
N VAL A 69 10.96 10.31 19.00
CA VAL A 69 10.45 9.71 20.25
C VAL A 69 11.41 8.66 20.78
N ALA A 70 11.90 7.74 19.94
CA ALA A 70 12.87 6.73 20.34
C ALA A 70 14.17 7.35 20.87
N LYS A 71 14.68 8.41 20.20
CA LYS A 71 15.87 9.15 20.62
C LYS A 71 15.68 9.78 22.01
N HIS A 72 14.61 10.56 22.21
CA HIS A 72 14.39 11.27 23.47
C HIS A 72 14.05 10.34 24.65
N LEU A 73 13.40 9.19 24.37
CA LEU A 73 13.22 8.13 25.36
C LEU A 73 14.54 7.50 25.77
N ALA A 74 15.46 7.24 24.84
CA ALA A 74 16.79 6.71 25.15
C ALA A 74 17.62 7.70 26.00
N LEU A 75 17.45 9.01 25.78
CA LEU A 75 18.07 10.08 26.56
C LEU A 75 17.34 10.40 27.87
N LYS A 76 16.26 9.67 28.23
CA LYS A 76 15.44 9.90 29.43
C LYS A 76 14.85 11.32 29.53
N GLN A 77 14.44 11.90 28.39
CA GLN A 77 13.94 13.27 28.27
C GLN A 77 12.41 13.30 27.95
N PRO A 78 11.52 13.06 28.94
CA PRO A 78 10.07 12.91 28.69
C PRO A 78 9.40 14.21 28.20
N ALA A 79 9.91 15.38 28.58
CA ALA A 79 9.40 16.66 28.14
C ALA A 79 9.63 16.88 26.63
N GLU A 80 10.77 16.42 26.10
CA GLU A 80 11.10 16.50 24.68
C GLU A 80 10.30 15.48 23.84
N VAL A 81 9.94 14.32 24.41
CA VAL A 81 9.03 13.36 23.77
C VAL A 81 7.67 14.00 23.49
N LYS A 82 7.11 14.72 24.47
CA LYS A 82 5.84 15.44 24.33
C LYS A 82 5.94 16.58 23.32
N GLY A 83 7.05 17.32 23.34
CA GLY A 83 7.35 18.39 22.39
C GLY A 83 7.46 17.87 20.94
N ALA A 84 8.20 16.77 20.75
CA ALA A 84 8.33 16.10 19.46
C ALA A 84 6.99 15.65 18.90
N LEU A 85 6.14 15.02 19.73
CA LEU A 85 4.80 14.59 19.33
C LEU A 85 3.94 15.78 18.91
N ARG A 86 3.89 16.87 19.71
CA ARG A 86 3.12 18.07 19.38
C ARG A 86 3.58 18.71 18.07
N ALA A 87 4.89 18.84 17.88
CA ALA A 87 5.44 19.40 16.65
C ALA A 87 5.10 18.55 15.43
N CYS A 88 5.23 17.21 15.53
CA CYS A 88 4.85 16.29 14.44
C CYS A 88 3.35 16.29 14.17
N LEU A 89 2.49 16.40 15.19
CA LEU A 89 1.03 16.52 15.03
C LEU A 89 0.64 17.82 14.31
N LEU A 90 1.29 18.94 14.64
CA LEU A 90 1.08 20.21 13.90
C LEU A 90 1.47 20.07 12.43
N TRP A 91 2.62 19.47 12.14
CA TRP A 91 3.03 19.17 10.77
C TRP A 91 2.04 18.24 10.06
N ALA A 92 1.57 17.19 10.74
CA ALA A 92 0.56 16.28 10.22
C ALA A 92 -0.75 17.00 9.89
N ALA A 93 -1.22 17.88 10.77
CA ALA A 93 -2.44 18.67 10.55
C ALA A 93 -2.28 19.63 9.38
N VAL A 94 -1.15 20.32 9.26
CA VAL A 94 -0.88 21.27 8.17
C VAL A 94 -0.78 20.56 6.82
N LEU A 95 -0.02 19.45 6.74
CA LEU A 95 0.16 18.72 5.49
C LEU A 95 -1.12 17.95 5.12
N GLY A 96 -1.79 17.33 6.09
CA GLY A 96 -3.07 16.65 5.87
C GLY A 96 -4.18 17.60 5.48
N GLY A 97 -4.29 18.75 6.14
CA GLY A 97 -5.24 19.81 5.80
C GLY A 97 -4.95 20.45 4.45
N GLY A 98 -3.69 20.72 4.14
CA GLY A 98 -3.27 21.23 2.83
C GLY A 98 -3.58 20.26 1.69
N ALA A 99 -3.26 18.97 1.87
CA ALA A 99 -3.59 17.93 0.89
C ALA A 99 -5.11 17.75 0.73
N CYS A 100 -5.87 17.84 1.82
CA CYS A 100 -7.34 17.84 1.80
C CYS A 100 -7.88 18.99 0.95
N LEU A 101 -7.45 20.20 1.19
CA LEU A 101 -7.89 21.39 0.43
C LEU A 101 -7.52 21.28 -1.05
N LEU A 102 -6.30 20.82 -1.37
CA LEU A 102 -5.84 20.63 -2.74
C LEU A 102 -6.67 19.57 -3.47
N LEU A 103 -6.91 18.40 -2.84
CA LEU A 103 -7.71 17.35 -3.45
C LEU A 103 -9.18 17.76 -3.58
N PHE A 104 -9.74 18.41 -2.56
CA PHE A 104 -11.13 18.88 -2.58
C PHE A 104 -11.37 19.92 -3.68
N ALA A 105 -10.51 20.94 -3.76
CA ALA A 105 -10.60 21.99 -4.78
C ALA A 105 -10.29 21.44 -6.18
N GLY A 106 -9.31 20.54 -6.31
CA GLY A 106 -8.90 19.93 -7.58
C GLY A 106 -9.78 18.76 -8.04
N SER A 107 -10.71 18.29 -7.21
CA SER A 107 -11.47 17.05 -7.46
C SER A 107 -12.19 17.02 -8.82
N GLY A 108 -12.82 18.12 -9.23
CA GLY A 108 -13.52 18.20 -10.52
C GLY A 108 -12.55 18.13 -11.71
N PHE A 109 -11.42 18.83 -11.64
CA PHE A 109 -10.38 18.76 -12.66
C PHE A 109 -9.76 17.36 -12.75
N LEU A 110 -9.45 16.76 -11.61
CA LEU A 110 -8.84 15.42 -11.55
C LEU A 110 -9.81 14.33 -12.04
N ALA A 111 -11.09 14.41 -11.67
CA ALA A 111 -12.12 13.48 -12.14
C ALA A 111 -12.32 13.59 -13.66
N GLY A 112 -12.52 14.81 -14.18
CA GLY A 112 -12.80 15.03 -15.60
C GLY A 112 -11.57 14.83 -16.50
N ARG A 113 -10.38 15.32 -16.08
CA ARG A 113 -9.21 15.34 -16.96
C ARG A 113 -8.30 14.12 -16.80
N TRP A 114 -8.17 13.57 -15.56
CA TRP A 114 -7.28 12.45 -15.28
C TRP A 114 -8.01 11.11 -15.30
N ILE A 115 -9.18 11.04 -14.66
CA ILE A 115 -9.97 9.79 -14.62
C ILE A 115 -10.86 9.68 -15.87
N GLY A 116 -11.25 10.81 -16.48
CA GLY A 116 -12.06 10.83 -17.70
C GLY A 116 -13.57 10.77 -17.46
N THR A 117 -14.02 10.82 -16.19
CA THR A 117 -15.45 10.88 -15.86
C THR A 117 -15.72 11.79 -14.67
N PRO A 118 -16.74 12.67 -14.74
CA PRO A 118 -17.13 13.53 -13.62
C PRO A 118 -17.75 12.76 -12.44
N ASP A 119 -18.21 11.51 -12.65
CA ASP A 119 -18.85 10.68 -11.62
C ASP A 119 -17.96 10.43 -10.41
N CYS A 120 -16.64 10.45 -10.59
CA CYS A 120 -15.66 10.29 -9.52
C CYS A 120 -15.44 11.56 -8.69
N THR A 121 -16.03 12.72 -9.06
CA THR A 121 -15.82 14.00 -8.37
C THR A 121 -16.30 13.92 -6.92
N LEU A 122 -17.51 13.40 -6.69
CA LEU A 122 -18.07 13.26 -5.34
C LEU A 122 -17.21 12.30 -4.49
N ALA A 123 -16.77 11.20 -5.07
CA ALA A 123 -15.89 10.24 -4.42
C ALA A 123 -14.56 10.88 -3.99
N LEU A 124 -13.90 11.65 -4.87
CA LEU A 124 -12.65 12.36 -4.55
C LEU A 124 -12.85 13.43 -3.47
N LYS A 125 -13.96 14.19 -3.50
CA LYS A 125 -14.29 15.16 -2.45
C LYS A 125 -14.46 14.46 -1.09
N THR A 126 -15.16 13.34 -1.06
CA THR A 126 -15.37 12.56 0.16
C THR A 126 -14.05 12.00 0.70
N LEU A 127 -13.17 11.46 -0.18
CA LEU A 127 -11.86 10.98 0.21
C LEU A 127 -10.92 12.10 0.70
N ALA A 128 -11.09 13.32 0.22
CA ALA A 128 -10.27 14.44 0.67
C ALA A 128 -10.35 14.62 2.20
N PHE A 129 -11.54 14.44 2.79
CA PHE A 129 -11.74 14.57 4.24
C PHE A 129 -11.04 13.48 5.06
N SER A 130 -10.66 12.35 4.47
CA SER A 130 -9.90 11.31 5.18
C SER A 130 -8.43 11.69 5.40
N LEU A 131 -7.86 12.57 4.56
CA LEU A 131 -6.43 12.91 4.59
C LEU A 131 -5.95 13.49 5.93
N PRO A 132 -6.65 14.44 6.58
CA PRO A 132 -6.27 14.91 7.91
C PRO A 132 -6.30 13.80 8.96
N PHE A 133 -7.33 12.94 8.94
CA PHE A 133 -7.45 11.84 9.90
C PHE A 133 -6.31 10.84 9.71
N MET A 134 -6.01 10.48 8.48
CA MET A 134 -4.96 9.53 8.13
C MET A 134 -3.56 10.03 8.51
N THR A 135 -3.28 11.33 8.33
CA THR A 135 -1.98 11.91 8.70
C THR A 135 -1.79 11.98 10.20
N VAL A 136 -2.83 12.33 10.94
CA VAL A 136 -2.81 12.36 12.41
C VAL A 136 -2.70 10.94 12.98
N SER A 137 -3.48 9.97 12.45
CA SER A 137 -3.37 8.55 12.82
C SER A 137 -1.98 8.00 12.58
N GLY A 138 -1.38 8.30 11.42
CA GLY A 138 -0.02 7.90 11.08
C GLY A 138 1.03 8.48 12.03
N CYS A 139 0.87 9.74 12.44
CA CYS A 139 1.72 10.37 13.45
C CYS A 139 1.58 9.70 14.82
N LEU A 140 0.36 9.46 15.29
CA LEU A 140 0.10 8.79 16.58
C LEU A 140 0.60 7.34 16.58
N SER A 141 0.37 6.60 15.49
CA SER A 141 0.89 5.25 15.34
C SER A 141 2.42 5.23 15.39
N GLY A 142 3.08 6.15 14.68
CA GLY A 142 4.53 6.33 14.73
C GLY A 142 5.06 6.67 16.15
N TYR A 143 4.31 7.45 16.91
CA TYR A 143 4.62 7.74 18.33
C TYR A 143 4.62 6.45 19.18
N PHE A 144 3.58 5.61 19.05
CA PHE A 144 3.52 4.34 19.78
C PHE A 144 4.60 3.35 19.34
N VAL A 145 4.92 3.29 18.05
CA VAL A 145 6.07 2.50 17.55
C VAL A 145 7.38 2.98 18.15
N GLY A 146 7.61 4.30 18.24
CA GLY A 146 8.78 4.88 18.89
C GLY A 146 8.89 4.53 20.38
N ARG A 147 7.75 4.30 21.04
CA ARG A 147 7.66 3.79 22.43
C ARG A 147 7.79 2.27 22.54
N ARG A 148 7.90 1.55 21.42
CA ARG A 148 7.85 0.07 21.36
C ARG A 148 6.51 -0.51 21.85
N GLU A 149 5.43 0.24 21.72
CA GLU A 149 4.04 -0.13 22.03
C GLU A 149 3.27 -0.32 20.72
N VAL A 150 3.27 -1.52 20.14
CA VAL A 150 2.59 -1.77 18.84
C VAL A 150 1.09 -2.06 18.97
N LYS A 151 0.63 -2.47 20.18
CA LYS A 151 -0.78 -2.85 20.42
C LYS A 151 -1.79 -1.78 20.01
N PRO A 152 -1.62 -0.48 20.37
CA PRO A 152 -2.61 0.53 19.99
C PRO A 152 -2.77 0.68 18.48
N GLY A 153 -1.65 0.61 17.74
CA GLY A 153 -1.67 0.64 16.28
C GLY A 153 -2.38 -0.56 15.66
N CYS A 154 -2.13 -1.77 16.19
CA CYS A 154 -2.80 -2.98 15.72
C CYS A 154 -4.32 -2.92 15.95
N ILE A 155 -4.76 -2.53 17.15
CA ILE A 155 -6.19 -2.40 17.49
C ILE A 155 -6.85 -1.34 16.62
N SER A 156 -6.19 -0.19 16.43
CA SER A 156 -6.67 0.89 15.57
C SER A 156 -6.95 0.42 14.13
N GLN A 157 -6.03 -0.33 13.53
CA GLN A 157 -6.17 -0.87 12.18
C GLN A 157 -7.27 -1.94 12.08
N LEU A 158 -7.40 -2.81 13.10
CA LEU A 158 -8.47 -3.81 13.14
C LEU A 158 -9.84 -3.14 13.30
N LEU A 159 -9.95 -2.13 14.16
CA LEU A 159 -11.17 -1.34 14.35
C LEU A 159 -11.56 -0.60 13.07
N GLU A 160 -10.60 0.06 12.42
CA GLU A 160 -10.77 0.72 11.13
C GLU A 160 -11.32 -0.24 10.08
N GLN A 161 -10.72 -1.42 9.95
CA GLN A 161 -11.13 -2.40 8.96
C GLN A 161 -12.52 -2.98 9.26
N ALA A 162 -12.84 -3.25 10.54
CA ALA A 162 -14.16 -3.73 10.95
C ALA A 162 -15.25 -2.70 10.66
N VAL A 163 -15.02 -1.43 11.01
CA VAL A 163 -15.93 -0.33 10.73
C VAL A 163 -16.11 -0.14 9.22
N ARG A 164 -15.03 -0.20 8.45
CA ARG A 164 -15.06 -0.08 6.99
C ARG A 164 -15.92 -1.17 6.36
N ILE A 165 -15.72 -2.43 6.74
CA ILE A 165 -16.52 -3.56 6.22
C ILE A 165 -18.00 -3.37 6.58
N ALA A 166 -18.31 -3.02 7.83
CA ALA A 166 -19.68 -2.81 8.26
C ALA A 166 -20.37 -1.68 7.49
N LEU A 167 -19.67 -0.56 7.30
CA LEU A 167 -20.21 0.60 6.56
C LEU A 167 -20.34 0.34 5.07
N VAL A 168 -19.40 -0.38 4.45
CA VAL A 168 -19.51 -0.78 3.02
C VAL A 168 -20.68 -1.75 2.85
N ALA A 169 -20.82 -2.75 3.73
CA ALA A 169 -21.99 -3.63 3.70
C ALA A 169 -23.29 -2.86 3.83
N LEU A 170 -23.37 -1.93 4.80
CA LEU A 170 -24.53 -1.05 4.96
C LEU A 170 -24.81 -0.21 3.71
N ALA A 171 -23.79 0.40 3.09
CA ALA A 171 -23.92 1.18 1.87
C ALA A 171 -24.49 0.34 0.71
N VAL A 172 -24.02 -0.89 0.54
CA VAL A 172 -24.55 -1.82 -0.47
C VAL A 172 -26.03 -2.11 -0.28
N PHE A 173 -26.50 -2.24 0.98
CA PHE A 173 -27.92 -2.48 1.25
C PHE A 173 -28.80 -1.23 1.11
N THR A 174 -28.28 -0.05 1.48
CA THR A 174 -29.09 1.18 1.56
C THR A 174 -29.09 2.02 0.28
N VAL A 175 -28.03 1.93 -0.53
CA VAL A 175 -27.80 2.80 -1.70
C VAL A 175 -27.91 2.03 -3.02
N ARG A 176 -28.50 0.84 -3.01
CA ARG A 176 -28.58 -0.06 -4.17
C ARG A 176 -29.16 0.61 -5.43
N ASP A 177 -30.15 1.47 -5.27
CA ASP A 177 -30.86 2.14 -6.36
C ASP A 177 -30.33 3.56 -6.66
N GLY A 178 -29.26 4.00 -5.98
CA GLY A 178 -28.75 5.39 -6.05
C GLY A 178 -27.88 5.72 -7.27
N GLY A 179 -27.67 4.79 -8.18
CA GLY A 179 -26.77 4.95 -9.32
C GLY A 179 -25.28 4.82 -8.95
N PHE A 180 -24.44 4.69 -9.99
CA PHE A 180 -23.01 4.40 -9.84
C PHE A 180 -22.23 5.43 -9.01
N ALA A 181 -22.41 6.74 -9.29
CA ALA A 181 -21.67 7.81 -8.62
C ALA A 181 -21.97 7.86 -7.11
N VAL A 182 -23.23 7.63 -6.73
CA VAL A 182 -23.66 7.63 -5.32
C VAL A 182 -23.16 6.38 -4.61
N MET A 183 -23.22 5.21 -5.25
CA MET A 183 -22.66 3.97 -4.70
C MET A 183 -21.16 4.09 -4.48
N LEU A 184 -20.42 4.59 -5.46
CA LEU A 184 -18.98 4.82 -5.34
C LEU A 184 -18.67 5.80 -4.19
N ALA A 185 -19.42 6.91 -4.09
CA ALA A 185 -19.25 7.88 -3.02
C ALA A 185 -19.56 7.28 -1.64
N ALA A 186 -20.59 6.43 -1.51
CA ALA A 186 -20.93 5.74 -0.27
C ALA A 186 -19.84 4.76 0.17
N ILE A 187 -19.27 3.99 -0.77
CA ILE A 187 -18.16 3.07 -0.50
C ILE A 187 -16.92 3.83 0.00
N VAL A 188 -16.58 4.96 -0.64
CA VAL A 188 -15.42 5.75 -0.21
C VAL A 188 -15.70 6.56 1.06
N ALA A 189 -16.97 6.91 1.34
CA ALA A 189 -17.37 7.52 2.61
C ALA A 189 -17.12 6.56 3.78
N ALA A 190 -17.37 5.26 3.60
CA ALA A 190 -17.04 4.24 4.57
C ALA A 190 -15.53 4.24 4.90
N ASN A 191 -14.65 4.44 3.89
CA ASN A 191 -13.21 4.61 4.13
C ASN A 191 -12.93 5.86 4.98
N THR A 192 -13.53 7.00 4.64
CA THR A 192 -13.31 8.26 5.37
C THR A 192 -13.76 8.17 6.83
N VAL A 193 -14.94 7.59 7.09
CA VAL A 193 -15.47 7.40 8.45
C VAL A 193 -14.60 6.44 9.25
N SER A 194 -14.19 5.31 8.66
CA SER A 194 -13.33 4.33 9.33
C SER A 194 -11.97 4.91 9.73
N GLU A 195 -11.36 5.74 8.88
CA GLU A 195 -10.14 6.50 9.20
C GLU A 195 -10.36 7.49 10.35
N GLY A 196 -11.50 8.16 10.37
CA GLY A 196 -11.90 9.05 11.47
C GLY A 196 -12.02 8.30 12.80
N VAL A 197 -12.64 7.12 12.81
CA VAL A 197 -12.78 6.26 14.01
C VAL A 197 -11.40 5.78 14.49
N SER A 198 -10.54 5.34 13.59
CA SER A 198 -9.15 4.95 13.86
C SER A 198 -8.36 6.09 14.50
N CYS A 199 -8.46 7.29 13.92
CA CYS A 199 -7.82 8.50 14.43
C CYS A 199 -8.32 8.86 15.84
N LEU A 200 -9.65 8.83 16.05
CA LEU A 200 -10.27 9.12 17.34
C LEU A 200 -9.82 8.14 18.42
N TYR A 201 -9.80 6.83 18.12
CA TYR A 201 -9.30 5.81 19.03
C TYR A 201 -7.84 6.08 19.45
N LEU A 202 -6.94 6.32 18.50
CA LEU A 202 -5.54 6.61 18.81
C LEU A 202 -5.37 7.92 19.60
N ALA A 203 -6.15 8.95 19.29
CA ALA A 203 -6.13 10.23 20.00
C ALA A 203 -6.60 10.09 21.45
N ILE A 204 -7.71 9.38 21.70
CA ILE A 204 -8.21 9.08 23.04
C ILE A 204 -7.18 8.25 23.80
N TYR A 205 -6.66 7.18 23.20
CA TYR A 205 -5.66 6.33 23.84
C TYR A 205 -4.39 7.10 24.21
N CYS A 206 -3.96 8.02 23.35
CA CYS A 206 -2.81 8.89 23.59
C CYS A 206 -3.07 9.88 24.75
N ARG A 207 -4.30 10.45 24.84
CA ARG A 207 -4.67 11.38 25.93
C ARG A 207 -4.76 10.71 27.28
N LEU A 208 -5.21 9.46 27.35
CA LEU A 208 -5.34 8.69 28.59
C LEU A 208 -3.98 8.24 29.16
N ARG A 209 -2.91 8.33 28.38
CA ARG A 209 -1.56 7.97 28.85
C ARG A 209 -0.85 9.17 29.47
N PRO A 210 -0.29 9.03 30.67
CA PRO A 210 0.47 10.11 31.30
C PRO A 210 1.72 10.43 30.46
N MET A 211 1.78 11.63 29.95
CA MET A 211 2.98 12.20 29.34
C MET A 211 3.70 13.08 30.38
N GLY A 212 5.02 13.08 30.35
CA GLY A 212 5.84 13.90 31.26
C GLY A 212 5.38 15.36 31.30
N ARG A 213 5.60 16.05 32.43
CA ARG A 213 5.30 17.48 32.60
C ARG A 213 6.25 18.32 31.74
N GLY A 214 5.76 19.42 31.21
CA GLY A 214 6.49 20.28 30.27
C GLY A 214 6.40 19.81 28.81
N ALA A 215 6.85 20.64 27.90
CA ALA A 215 7.00 20.29 26.48
C ALA A 215 8.08 21.20 25.89
N VAL A 216 9.22 20.61 25.56
CA VAL A 216 10.30 21.29 24.84
C VAL A 216 10.23 20.85 23.38
N SER A 217 9.94 21.76 22.49
CA SER A 217 9.85 21.45 21.07
C SER A 217 11.22 21.16 20.49
N PRO A 218 11.38 20.10 19.68
CA PRO A 218 12.63 19.87 18.97
C PRO A 218 12.92 21.03 18.00
N PRO A 219 14.18 21.28 17.67
CA PRO A 219 14.53 22.25 16.65
C PRO A 219 13.74 21.98 15.36
N ARG A 220 13.12 23.02 14.77
CA ARG A 220 12.28 22.89 13.56
C ARG A 220 12.96 22.18 12.40
N GLY A 221 14.29 22.29 12.29
CA GLY A 221 15.10 21.58 11.29
C GLY A 221 15.16 20.06 11.46
N SER A 222 14.96 19.53 12.68
CA SER A 222 15.10 18.08 12.95
C SER A 222 14.04 17.25 12.22
N ILE A 223 12.78 17.70 12.19
CA ILE A 223 11.69 17.01 11.50
C ILE A 223 11.94 17.02 9.99
N ARG A 224 12.26 18.20 9.41
CA ARG A 224 12.50 18.35 7.97
C ARG A 224 13.68 17.51 7.49
N ARG A 225 14.76 17.44 8.25
CA ARG A 225 15.97 16.66 7.92
C ARG A 225 15.69 15.16 7.84
N ILE A 226 14.74 14.64 8.63
CA ILE A 226 14.35 13.22 8.61
C ILE A 226 13.27 12.96 7.56
N ALA A 227 12.24 13.82 7.51
CA ALA A 227 11.06 13.58 6.69
C ALA A 227 11.32 13.80 5.20
N LEU A 228 12.09 14.82 4.82
CA LEU A 228 12.25 15.25 3.42
C LEU A 228 12.89 14.19 2.50
N PRO A 229 14.01 13.50 2.88
CA PRO A 229 14.57 12.46 2.03
C PRO A 229 13.63 11.26 1.82
N VAL A 230 12.91 10.88 2.90
CA VAL A 230 11.91 9.79 2.84
C VAL A 230 10.73 10.20 1.95
N ALA A 231 10.30 11.45 2.05
CA ALA A 231 9.23 11.99 1.23
C ALA A 231 9.60 11.99 -0.26
N ALA A 232 10.78 12.49 -0.62
CA ALA A 232 11.22 12.59 -2.01
C ALA A 232 11.21 11.23 -2.73
N SER A 233 11.73 10.17 -2.09
CA SER A 233 11.73 8.82 -2.66
C SER A 233 10.32 8.28 -2.85
N ARG A 234 9.43 8.51 -1.89
CA ARG A 234 8.02 8.09 -1.98
C ARG A 234 7.25 8.85 -3.04
N TYR A 235 7.48 10.17 -3.16
CA TYR A 235 6.83 10.98 -4.20
C TYR A 235 7.19 10.49 -5.60
N LEU A 236 8.47 10.23 -5.86
CA LEU A 236 8.91 9.71 -7.14
C LEU A 236 8.22 8.38 -7.47
N SER A 237 8.27 7.41 -6.56
CA SER A 237 7.63 6.11 -6.75
C SER A 237 6.11 6.24 -6.97
N THR A 238 5.43 7.05 -6.15
CA THR A 238 3.97 7.21 -6.28
C THR A 238 3.60 7.94 -7.58
N ALA A 239 4.37 8.94 -8.00
CA ALA A 239 4.14 9.62 -9.27
C ALA A 239 4.28 8.68 -10.46
N LEU A 240 5.30 7.82 -10.49
CA LEU A 240 5.49 6.81 -11.53
C LEU A 240 4.32 5.81 -11.54
N HIS A 241 3.92 5.28 -10.39
CA HIS A 241 2.77 4.37 -10.30
C HIS A 241 1.45 5.02 -10.68
N THR A 242 1.25 6.30 -10.34
CA THR A 242 0.06 7.06 -10.76
C THR A 242 0.04 7.20 -12.27
N THR A 243 1.16 7.60 -12.88
CA THR A 243 1.29 7.71 -14.35
C THR A 243 1.04 6.37 -15.03
N GLU A 244 1.63 5.29 -14.53
CA GLU A 244 1.38 3.93 -15.04
C GLU A 244 -0.12 3.58 -15.02
N ASN A 245 -0.75 3.72 -13.86
CA ASN A 245 -2.16 3.35 -13.69
C ASN A 245 -3.12 4.20 -14.54
N MET A 246 -2.81 5.49 -14.76
CA MET A 246 -3.60 6.35 -15.65
C MET A 246 -3.41 6.00 -17.12
N LEU A 247 -2.21 5.58 -17.51
CA LEU A 247 -1.89 5.28 -18.89
C LEU A 247 -2.53 3.97 -19.36
N ILE A 248 -2.68 2.97 -18.49
CA ILE A 248 -3.19 1.63 -18.88
C ILE A 248 -4.57 1.70 -19.52
N PRO A 249 -5.64 2.24 -18.88
CA PRO A 249 -6.97 2.26 -19.47
C PRO A 249 -7.02 3.11 -20.75
N LEU A 250 -6.25 4.21 -20.81
CA LEU A 250 -6.14 5.05 -22.00
C LEU A 250 -5.49 4.32 -23.19
N ALA A 251 -4.44 3.55 -22.92
CA ALA A 251 -3.74 2.78 -23.95
C ALA A 251 -4.61 1.61 -24.46
N ILE A 252 -5.36 0.94 -23.58
CA ILE A 252 -6.31 -0.10 -23.95
C ILE A 252 -7.48 0.51 -24.75
N ALA A 253 -7.96 1.69 -24.37
CA ALA A 253 -9.02 2.38 -25.09
C ALA A 253 -8.61 2.75 -26.53
N ARG A 254 -7.35 3.10 -26.75
CA ARG A 254 -6.82 3.33 -28.12
C ARG A 254 -6.85 2.07 -28.98
N TYR A 255 -6.60 0.91 -28.39
CA TYR A 255 -6.68 -0.37 -29.08
C TYR A 255 -8.12 -0.79 -29.38
N SER A 256 -9.02 -0.66 -28.41
CA SER A 256 -10.40 -1.17 -28.48
C SER A 256 -11.40 -0.17 -29.05
N GLY A 257 -11.04 1.11 -29.15
CA GLY A 257 -11.96 2.20 -29.51
C GLY A 257 -12.96 2.57 -28.39
N SER A 258 -12.89 1.94 -27.20
CA SER A 258 -13.82 2.16 -26.10
C SER A 258 -13.11 2.38 -24.77
N TYR A 259 -13.37 3.53 -24.14
CA TYR A 259 -12.80 3.84 -22.80
C TYR A 259 -13.41 2.98 -21.70
N SER A 260 -14.73 2.65 -21.78
CA SER A 260 -15.42 1.76 -20.86
C SER A 260 -14.77 0.36 -20.85
N LEU A 261 -14.46 -0.20 -22.04
CA LEU A 261 -13.73 -1.48 -22.12
C LEU A 261 -12.32 -1.38 -21.52
N GLY A 262 -11.63 -0.26 -21.74
CA GLY A 262 -10.32 0.00 -21.14
C GLY A 262 -10.39 0.03 -19.62
N LEU A 263 -11.41 0.68 -19.06
CA LEU A 263 -11.68 0.71 -17.61
C LEU A 263 -12.04 -0.67 -17.05
N ALA A 264 -12.91 -1.41 -17.77
CA ALA A 264 -13.31 -2.76 -17.34
C ALA A 264 -12.10 -3.70 -17.26
N GLN A 265 -11.27 -3.73 -18.31
CA GLN A 265 -10.05 -4.56 -18.30
C GLN A 265 -9.03 -4.11 -17.25
N PHE A 266 -8.88 -2.82 -17.02
CA PHE A 266 -8.05 -2.29 -15.95
C PHE A 266 -8.59 -2.67 -14.56
N GLY A 267 -9.92 -2.58 -14.37
CA GLY A 267 -10.60 -2.95 -13.13
C GLY A 267 -10.48 -4.44 -12.83
N ALA A 268 -10.74 -5.28 -13.84
CA ALA A 268 -10.55 -6.73 -13.74
C ALA A 268 -9.11 -7.09 -13.33
N LEU A 269 -8.12 -6.41 -13.90
CA LEU A 269 -6.72 -6.68 -13.62
C LEU A 269 -6.25 -6.09 -12.26
N LYS A 270 -6.28 -4.76 -12.12
CA LYS A 270 -5.73 -4.04 -10.95
C LYS A 270 -6.68 -4.09 -9.76
N GLY A 271 -7.98 -4.10 -10.03
CA GLY A 271 -9.02 -4.13 -9.00
C GLY A 271 -9.32 -5.53 -8.43
N MET A 272 -9.20 -6.58 -9.26
CA MET A 272 -9.65 -7.94 -8.90
C MET A 272 -8.52 -8.97 -8.98
N ALA A 273 -7.93 -9.23 -10.16
CA ALA A 273 -6.96 -10.31 -10.36
C ALA A 273 -5.67 -10.15 -9.54
N ILE A 274 -5.02 -8.99 -9.62
CA ILE A 274 -3.76 -8.72 -8.91
C ILE A 274 -3.91 -8.85 -7.38
N PRO A 275 -4.94 -8.28 -6.72
CA PRO A 275 -5.12 -8.47 -5.28
C PRO A 275 -5.30 -9.91 -4.85
N LEU A 276 -6.03 -10.71 -5.63
CA LEU A 276 -6.19 -12.14 -5.34
C LEU A 276 -4.86 -12.89 -5.55
N LEU A 277 -4.13 -12.57 -6.62
CA LEU A 277 -2.82 -13.15 -6.90
C LEU A 277 -1.80 -12.84 -5.79
N PHE A 278 -1.81 -11.61 -5.24
CA PHE A 278 -0.91 -11.19 -4.17
C PHE A 278 -1.37 -11.59 -2.76
N PHE A 279 -2.56 -12.13 -2.60
CA PHE A 279 -3.04 -12.52 -1.27
C PHE A 279 -2.14 -13.59 -0.60
N PRO A 280 -1.74 -14.68 -1.28
CA PRO A 280 -0.82 -15.64 -0.68
C PRO A 280 0.58 -15.07 -0.41
N ALA A 281 1.05 -14.09 -1.19
CA ALA A 281 2.31 -13.39 -0.92
C ALA A 281 2.33 -12.67 0.44
N SER A 282 1.17 -12.53 1.08
CA SER A 282 1.06 -11.97 2.43
C SER A 282 1.88 -12.72 3.47
N PHE A 283 1.93 -14.05 3.35
CA PHE A 283 2.75 -14.90 4.19
C PHE A 283 4.24 -14.64 3.98
N LEU A 284 4.64 -14.42 2.73
CA LEU A 284 6.04 -14.08 2.37
C LEU A 284 6.44 -12.70 2.88
N ASN A 285 5.54 -11.71 2.88
CA ASN A 285 5.80 -10.42 3.48
C ASN A 285 6.01 -10.52 5.01
N ALA A 286 5.26 -11.39 5.69
CA ALA A 286 5.47 -11.66 7.10
C ALA A 286 6.85 -12.32 7.34
N LEU A 287 7.20 -13.31 6.53
CA LEU A 287 8.52 -13.96 6.56
C LEU A 287 9.63 -12.94 6.28
N SER A 288 9.51 -12.11 5.25
CA SER A 288 10.45 -11.04 4.94
C SER A 288 10.70 -10.10 6.13
N SER A 289 9.63 -9.70 6.84
CA SER A 289 9.74 -8.85 8.01
C SER A 289 10.52 -9.48 9.17
N LEU A 290 10.48 -10.80 9.29
CA LEU A 290 11.25 -11.56 10.28
C LEU A 290 12.72 -11.75 9.86
N LEU A 291 12.97 -11.86 8.55
CA LEU A 291 14.31 -12.04 8.01
C LEU A 291 15.16 -10.77 8.05
N VAL A 292 14.55 -9.58 7.92
CA VAL A 292 15.29 -8.30 7.93
C VAL A 292 16.22 -8.14 9.13
N PRO A 293 15.78 -8.32 10.40
CA PRO A 293 16.67 -8.21 11.56
C PRO A 293 17.78 -9.26 11.58
N GLU A 294 17.47 -10.50 11.14
CA GLU A 294 18.41 -11.61 11.14
C GLU A 294 19.52 -11.40 10.10
N VAL A 295 19.17 -10.96 8.90
CA VAL A 295 20.13 -10.58 7.86
C VAL A 295 20.96 -9.38 8.29
N THR A 296 20.36 -8.40 8.97
CA THR A 296 21.08 -7.22 9.47
C THR A 296 22.10 -7.62 10.53
N ASP A 297 21.75 -8.49 11.48
CA ASP A 297 22.65 -8.95 12.56
C ASP A 297 23.82 -9.74 11.99
N THR A 298 23.59 -10.74 11.12
CA THR A 298 24.65 -11.55 10.52
C THR A 298 25.56 -10.73 9.60
N SER A 299 24.99 -9.80 8.82
CA SER A 299 25.74 -8.88 7.97
C SER A 299 26.61 -7.90 8.79
N ALA A 300 26.08 -7.37 9.90
CA ALA A 300 26.83 -6.48 10.81
C ALA A 300 28.01 -7.18 11.50
N ARG A 301 27.90 -8.49 11.74
CA ARG A 301 28.98 -9.34 12.26
C ARG A 301 29.97 -9.80 11.18
N ALA A 302 29.78 -9.40 9.93
CA ALA A 302 30.54 -9.88 8.77
C ALA A 302 30.52 -11.42 8.60
N ASP A 303 29.49 -12.09 9.12
CA ASP A 303 29.27 -13.53 8.92
C ASP A 303 28.52 -13.76 7.57
N TRP A 304 29.26 -13.65 6.50
CA TRP A 304 28.74 -13.79 5.14
C TRP A 304 28.24 -15.22 4.84
N LYS A 305 28.76 -16.26 5.54
CA LYS A 305 28.27 -17.64 5.38
C LYS A 305 26.87 -17.78 5.95
N ALA A 306 26.63 -17.28 7.16
CA ALA A 306 25.30 -17.27 7.77
C ALA A 306 24.34 -16.39 6.96
N THR A 307 24.75 -15.18 6.58
CA THR A 307 23.93 -14.27 5.74
C THR A 307 23.51 -14.96 4.43
N ARG A 308 24.43 -15.59 3.73
CA ARG A 308 24.16 -16.32 2.48
C ARG A 308 23.19 -17.49 2.70
N SER A 309 23.38 -18.27 3.75
CA SER A 309 22.48 -19.39 4.09
C SER A 309 21.06 -18.93 4.35
N ILE A 310 20.87 -17.80 5.09
CA ILE A 310 19.55 -17.20 5.33
C ILE A 310 18.89 -16.78 4.01
N VAL A 311 19.65 -16.08 3.16
CA VAL A 311 19.17 -15.61 1.84
C VAL A 311 18.76 -16.78 0.95
N GLU A 312 19.63 -17.80 0.81
CA GLU A 312 19.34 -18.98 -0.02
C GLU A 312 18.11 -19.74 0.48
N ARG A 313 17.98 -19.92 1.80
CA ARG A 313 16.80 -20.56 2.40
C ARG A 313 15.52 -19.77 2.15
N ALA A 314 15.57 -18.44 2.33
CA ALA A 314 14.44 -17.58 2.07
C ALA A 314 13.99 -17.63 0.60
N LEU A 315 14.94 -17.58 -0.33
CA LEU A 315 14.65 -17.68 -1.77
C LEU A 315 14.11 -19.06 -2.14
N THR A 316 14.68 -20.16 -1.63
CA THR A 316 14.20 -21.52 -1.88
C THR A 316 12.75 -21.70 -1.40
N VAL A 317 12.44 -21.29 -0.18
CA VAL A 317 11.07 -21.36 0.36
C VAL A 317 10.12 -20.52 -0.50
N THR A 318 10.54 -19.32 -0.89
CA THR A 318 9.72 -18.42 -1.73
C THR A 318 9.43 -19.04 -3.09
N VAL A 319 10.45 -19.57 -3.78
CA VAL A 319 10.27 -20.19 -5.10
C VAL A 319 9.36 -21.40 -4.99
N THR A 320 9.61 -22.29 -4.01
CA THR A 320 8.77 -23.49 -3.82
C THR A 320 7.31 -23.13 -3.60
N LEU A 321 7.03 -22.21 -2.65
CA LEU A 321 5.65 -21.77 -2.36
C LEU A 321 5.02 -21.07 -3.57
N SER A 322 5.76 -20.21 -4.26
CA SER A 322 5.23 -19.46 -5.40
C SER A 322 4.95 -20.32 -6.61
N VAL A 323 5.74 -21.38 -6.86
CA VAL A 323 5.48 -22.37 -7.92
C VAL A 323 4.22 -23.16 -7.59
N MET A 324 4.06 -23.62 -6.33
CA MET A 324 2.83 -24.29 -5.89
C MET A 324 1.60 -23.40 -6.06
N ILE A 325 1.67 -22.16 -5.60
CA ILE A 325 0.57 -21.19 -5.69
C ILE A 325 0.29 -20.83 -7.16
N GLY A 326 1.34 -20.63 -7.96
CA GLY A 326 1.23 -20.42 -9.41
C GLY A 326 0.54 -21.61 -10.10
N GLY A 327 0.87 -22.84 -9.71
CA GLY A 327 0.18 -24.06 -10.18
C GLY A 327 -1.32 -24.06 -9.85
N VAL A 328 -1.70 -23.64 -8.63
CA VAL A 328 -3.11 -23.50 -8.24
C VAL A 328 -3.82 -22.45 -9.12
N PHE A 329 -3.22 -21.28 -9.34
CA PHE A 329 -3.81 -20.25 -10.21
C PHE A 329 -3.85 -20.69 -11.68
N LEU A 330 -2.89 -21.48 -12.15
CA LEU A 330 -2.87 -22.00 -13.51
C LEU A 330 -4.03 -22.96 -13.76
N ILE A 331 -4.27 -23.86 -12.81
CA ILE A 331 -5.31 -24.89 -12.91
C ILE A 331 -6.69 -24.33 -12.59
N TYR A 332 -6.80 -23.59 -11.49
CA TYR A 332 -8.07 -23.14 -10.95
C TYR A 332 -8.36 -21.64 -11.20
N GLY A 333 -7.51 -20.91 -11.93
CA GLY A 333 -7.66 -19.46 -12.13
C GLY A 333 -9.02 -19.06 -12.68
N ARG A 334 -9.54 -19.80 -13.69
CA ARG A 334 -10.88 -19.55 -14.24
C ARG A 334 -11.99 -19.78 -13.21
N LEU A 335 -11.90 -20.86 -12.44
CA LEU A 335 -12.85 -21.16 -11.37
C LEU A 335 -12.81 -20.08 -10.28
N LEU A 336 -11.62 -19.67 -9.86
CA LEU A 336 -11.45 -18.61 -8.85
C LEU A 336 -12.01 -17.27 -9.32
N GLY A 337 -11.79 -16.90 -10.58
CA GLY A 337 -12.39 -15.70 -11.17
C GLY A 337 -13.92 -15.74 -11.18
N ALA A 338 -14.50 -16.88 -11.56
CA ALA A 338 -15.95 -17.08 -11.58
C ALA A 338 -16.56 -17.10 -10.16
N VAL A 339 -15.92 -17.78 -9.19
CA VAL A 339 -16.45 -17.92 -7.83
C VAL A 339 -16.31 -16.62 -7.02
N PHE A 340 -15.16 -15.94 -7.07
CA PHE A 340 -14.95 -14.72 -6.26
C PHE A 340 -15.53 -13.48 -6.92
N PHE A 341 -15.41 -13.35 -8.25
CA PHE A 341 -15.71 -12.10 -8.94
C PHE A 341 -16.80 -12.23 -10.02
N GLN A 342 -17.34 -13.41 -10.23
CA GLN A 342 -18.34 -13.70 -11.27
C GLN A 342 -17.88 -13.21 -12.66
N SER A 343 -16.56 -13.30 -12.95
CA SER A 343 -15.92 -12.75 -14.14
C SER A 343 -14.99 -13.77 -14.80
N GLU A 344 -15.27 -14.07 -16.07
CA GLU A 344 -14.37 -14.88 -16.90
C GLU A 344 -13.09 -14.15 -17.26
N THR A 345 -13.17 -12.80 -17.43
CA THR A 345 -12.02 -11.93 -17.71
C THR A 345 -10.99 -12.04 -16.60
N VAL A 346 -11.42 -11.93 -15.34
CA VAL A 346 -10.55 -12.09 -14.17
C VAL A 346 -9.95 -13.50 -14.12
N GLY A 347 -10.76 -14.52 -14.38
CA GLY A 347 -10.30 -15.91 -14.42
C GLY A 347 -9.22 -16.16 -15.46
N MET A 348 -9.40 -15.63 -16.66
CA MET A 348 -8.38 -15.67 -17.74
C MET A 348 -7.10 -14.95 -17.31
N MET A 349 -7.21 -13.75 -16.74
CA MET A 349 -6.05 -12.97 -16.27
C MET A 349 -5.28 -13.70 -15.18
N LEU A 350 -5.96 -14.34 -14.21
CA LEU A 350 -5.32 -15.14 -13.18
C LEU A 350 -4.52 -16.30 -13.79
N THR A 351 -5.10 -17.01 -14.77
CA THR A 351 -4.44 -18.13 -15.45
C THR A 351 -3.21 -17.67 -16.23
N VAL A 352 -3.31 -16.53 -16.96
CA VAL A 352 -2.19 -15.99 -17.75
C VAL A 352 -1.08 -15.43 -16.86
N LEU A 353 -1.42 -14.84 -15.69
CA LEU A 353 -0.43 -14.31 -14.74
C LEU A 353 0.17 -15.39 -13.82
N ALA A 354 -0.45 -16.58 -13.73
CA ALA A 354 0.03 -17.65 -12.86
C ALA A 354 1.51 -18.01 -13.04
N PRO A 355 2.07 -18.15 -14.27
CA PRO A 355 3.49 -18.46 -14.46
C PRO A 355 4.45 -17.37 -13.99
N ILE A 356 3.97 -16.13 -13.81
CA ILE A 356 4.79 -14.99 -13.36
C ILE A 356 4.83 -14.91 -11.83
N THR A 357 3.94 -15.59 -11.14
CA THR A 357 3.82 -15.57 -9.67
C THR A 357 5.18 -15.80 -8.96
N PRO A 358 6.03 -16.74 -9.37
CA PRO A 358 7.35 -16.93 -8.74
C PRO A 358 8.22 -15.68 -8.79
N PHE A 359 8.26 -14.98 -9.92
CA PHE A 359 9.05 -13.77 -10.08
C PHE A 359 8.51 -12.61 -9.23
N MET A 360 7.19 -12.42 -9.20
CA MET A 360 6.53 -11.40 -8.38
C MET A 360 6.77 -11.60 -6.88
N TYR A 361 6.76 -12.85 -6.42
CA TYR A 361 6.99 -13.17 -5.01
C TYR A 361 8.47 -13.07 -4.63
N MET A 362 9.37 -13.45 -5.55
CA MET A 362 10.81 -13.25 -5.37
C MET A 362 11.16 -11.77 -5.21
N ASP A 363 10.57 -10.89 -6.01
CA ASP A 363 10.75 -9.44 -5.87
C ASP A 363 10.37 -8.94 -4.46
N THR A 364 9.24 -9.41 -3.93
CA THR A 364 8.78 -9.07 -2.57
C THR A 364 9.79 -9.45 -1.48
N ILE A 365 10.38 -10.65 -1.57
CA ILE A 365 11.39 -11.12 -0.59
C ILE A 365 12.72 -10.39 -0.79
N ALA A 366 13.12 -10.19 -2.03
CA ALA A 366 14.37 -9.50 -2.36
C ALA A 366 14.37 -8.05 -1.84
N ASP A 367 13.26 -7.34 -1.94
CA ASP A 367 13.09 -6.01 -1.32
C ASP A 367 13.33 -6.05 0.21
N GLY A 368 12.84 -7.06 0.89
CA GLY A 368 13.09 -7.27 2.32
C GLY A 368 14.55 -7.54 2.63
N LEU A 369 15.18 -8.46 1.89
CA LEU A 369 16.58 -8.81 2.05
C LEU A 369 17.52 -7.62 1.78
N LEU A 370 17.26 -6.83 0.73
CA LEU A 370 18.02 -5.63 0.41
C LEU A 370 17.90 -4.55 1.50
N LYS A 371 16.72 -4.43 2.12
CA LYS A 371 16.52 -3.56 3.30
C LYS A 371 17.35 -4.05 4.50
N GLY A 372 17.41 -5.36 4.73
CA GLY A 372 18.25 -5.96 5.77
C GLY A 372 19.76 -5.73 5.55
N LEU A 373 20.19 -5.68 4.29
CA LEU A 373 21.56 -5.39 3.89
C LEU A 373 21.89 -3.88 3.80
N ASP A 374 20.99 -3.00 4.23
CA ASP A 374 21.11 -1.52 4.12
C ASP A 374 21.32 -1.00 2.68
N ARG A 375 20.80 -1.75 1.69
CA ARG A 375 20.92 -1.40 0.26
C ARG A 375 19.63 -0.78 -0.32
N GLN A 376 18.87 -0.04 0.49
CA GLN A 376 17.59 0.57 0.10
C GLN A 376 17.70 1.52 -1.12
N ALA A 377 18.84 2.20 -1.29
CA ALA A 377 19.08 3.06 -2.45
C ALA A 377 19.12 2.26 -3.77
N LYS A 378 19.65 1.00 -3.75
CA LYS A 378 19.63 0.12 -4.92
C LYS A 378 18.19 -0.30 -5.27
N THR A 379 17.39 -0.65 -4.26
CA THR A 379 15.97 -0.97 -4.44
C THR A 379 15.22 0.21 -5.08
N LEU A 380 15.38 1.43 -4.55
CA LEU A 380 14.74 2.61 -5.12
C LEU A 380 15.16 2.84 -6.58
N ARG A 381 16.45 2.73 -6.89
CA ARG A 381 16.95 2.89 -8.25
C ARG A 381 16.36 1.84 -9.19
N ASN A 382 16.36 0.57 -8.80
CA ASN A 382 15.84 -0.52 -9.62
C ASN A 382 14.33 -0.34 -9.86
N ASN A 383 13.56 -0.03 -8.82
CA ASN A 383 12.12 0.22 -8.94
C ASN A 383 11.82 1.45 -9.82
N THR A 384 12.64 2.50 -9.77
CA THR A 384 12.49 3.67 -10.63
C THR A 384 12.75 3.32 -12.09
N ILE A 385 13.83 2.56 -12.38
CA ILE A 385 14.15 2.10 -13.73
C ILE A 385 13.03 1.20 -14.26
N ASP A 386 12.59 0.22 -13.48
CA ASP A 386 11.51 -0.69 -13.84
C ASP A 386 10.21 0.06 -14.16
N SER A 387 9.76 0.94 -13.25
CA SER A 387 8.54 1.72 -13.46
C SER A 387 8.63 2.62 -14.71
N THR A 388 9.79 3.24 -14.94
CA THR A 388 10.00 4.09 -16.13
C THR A 388 9.94 3.25 -17.40
N LEU A 389 10.62 2.09 -17.41
CA LEU A 389 10.61 1.17 -18.55
C LEU A 389 9.21 0.64 -18.82
N ARG A 390 8.45 0.28 -17.77
CA ARG A 390 7.06 -0.16 -17.90
C ARG A 390 6.17 0.91 -18.51
N ILE A 391 6.28 2.16 -18.08
CA ILE A 391 5.51 3.28 -18.65
C ILE A 391 5.80 3.40 -20.15
N ILE A 392 7.07 3.33 -20.56
CA ILE A 392 7.45 3.39 -21.99
C ILE A 392 6.88 2.20 -22.75
N LEU A 393 7.05 0.98 -22.23
CA LEU A 393 6.55 -0.23 -22.86
C LEU A 393 5.01 -0.23 -22.96
N ILE A 394 4.30 0.23 -21.93
CA ILE A 394 2.83 0.39 -21.96
C ILE A 394 2.43 1.36 -23.06
N ALA A 395 3.09 2.52 -23.16
CA ALA A 395 2.79 3.52 -24.17
C ALA A 395 2.99 3.01 -25.61
N VAL A 396 3.97 2.12 -25.80
CA VAL A 396 4.32 1.59 -27.13
C VAL A 396 3.54 0.32 -27.47
N THR A 397 3.39 -0.64 -26.55
CA THR A 397 2.84 -1.97 -26.90
C THR A 397 1.32 -2.07 -26.70
N VAL A 398 0.78 -1.45 -25.66
CA VAL A 398 -0.62 -1.62 -25.31
C VAL A 398 -1.59 -1.04 -26.36
N PRO A 399 -1.30 0.10 -27.02
CA PRO A 399 -2.16 0.60 -28.10
C PRO A 399 -2.29 -0.35 -29.32
N PHE A 400 -1.33 -1.28 -29.51
CA PHE A 400 -1.35 -2.25 -30.63
C PHE A 400 -1.86 -3.63 -30.21
N PHE A 401 -1.65 -4.06 -28.96
CA PHE A 401 -1.96 -5.41 -28.48
C PHE A 401 -2.99 -5.45 -27.36
N GLY A 402 -3.51 -4.30 -26.93
CA GLY A 402 -4.49 -4.18 -25.85
C GLY A 402 -4.01 -4.79 -24.54
N ILE A 403 -4.92 -5.44 -23.81
CA ILE A 403 -4.61 -6.07 -22.50
C ILE A 403 -3.53 -7.16 -22.62
N LYS A 404 -3.46 -7.88 -23.74
CA LYS A 404 -2.42 -8.89 -23.97
C LYS A 404 -1.02 -8.27 -24.01
N GLY A 405 -0.90 -7.08 -24.63
CA GLY A 405 0.33 -6.29 -24.60
C GLY A 405 0.72 -5.90 -23.20
N PHE A 406 -0.23 -5.45 -22.37
CA PHE A 406 0.05 -5.12 -20.97
C PHE A 406 0.47 -6.34 -20.14
N LEU A 407 -0.18 -7.50 -20.30
CA LEU A 407 0.22 -8.74 -19.65
C LEU A 407 1.65 -9.13 -20.06
N GLY A 408 2.00 -8.97 -21.34
CA GLY A 408 3.38 -9.18 -21.84
C GLY A 408 4.41 -8.24 -21.19
N VAL A 409 4.06 -6.94 -21.03
CA VAL A 409 4.90 -5.97 -20.30
C VAL A 409 5.10 -6.39 -18.85
N MET A 410 4.06 -6.87 -18.17
CA MET A 410 4.18 -7.38 -16.79
C MET A 410 5.13 -8.59 -16.72
N VAL A 411 5.01 -9.54 -17.65
CA VAL A 411 5.93 -10.69 -17.71
C VAL A 411 7.37 -10.23 -17.86
N PHE A 412 7.62 -9.40 -18.87
CA PHE A 412 8.97 -8.89 -19.18
C PHE A 412 9.57 -8.13 -17.99
N SER A 413 8.82 -7.20 -17.38
CA SER A 413 9.27 -6.42 -16.23
C SER A 413 9.66 -7.32 -15.05
N ASN A 414 8.80 -8.27 -14.66
CA ASN A 414 9.08 -9.16 -13.53
C ASN A 414 10.30 -10.06 -13.77
N VAL A 415 10.49 -10.58 -15.01
CA VAL A 415 11.68 -11.36 -15.37
C VAL A 415 12.93 -10.49 -15.33
N LEU A 416 12.86 -9.25 -15.80
CA LEU A 416 13.97 -8.30 -15.79
C LEU A 416 14.38 -7.97 -14.35
N VAL A 417 13.46 -7.67 -13.47
CA VAL A 417 13.74 -7.40 -12.04
C VAL A 417 14.36 -8.63 -11.38
N ALA A 418 13.81 -9.82 -11.60
CA ALA A 418 14.38 -11.07 -11.07
C ALA A 418 15.82 -11.30 -11.55
N SER A 419 16.14 -10.98 -12.82
CA SER A 419 17.50 -11.09 -13.36
C SER A 419 18.48 -10.10 -12.72
N GLN A 420 18.02 -8.89 -12.39
CA GLN A 420 18.84 -7.88 -11.70
C GLN A 420 19.15 -8.29 -10.25
N ILE A 421 18.19 -8.94 -9.58
CA ILE A 421 18.39 -9.49 -8.23
C ILE A 421 19.43 -10.60 -8.26
N GLY A 422 19.37 -11.53 -9.23
CA GLY A 422 20.35 -12.60 -9.39
C GLY A 422 21.78 -12.08 -9.59
N ARG A 423 21.96 -10.99 -10.33
CA ARG A 423 23.28 -10.35 -10.54
C ARG A 423 23.79 -9.57 -9.31
N ALA A 424 22.93 -9.20 -8.39
CA ALA A 424 23.33 -8.49 -7.18
C ALA A 424 23.86 -9.42 -6.08
N HIS A 425 23.72 -10.74 -6.26
CA HIS A 425 24.21 -11.78 -5.35
C HIS A 425 25.58 -12.37 -5.74
N VAL A 426 26.15 -12.00 -6.89
CA VAL A 426 27.52 -12.28 -7.30
C VAL A 426 28.40 -11.06 -7.05
#